data_3054434b1e6bb31ae14dd9b68f2b074e
#
_entry.id   3054434b1e6bb31ae14dd9b68f2b074e
#
_cell.length_a   1.000
_cell.length_b   1.000
_cell.length_c   1.000
_cell.angle_alpha   90.00
_cell.angle_beta   90.00
_cell.angle_gamma   90.00
#
_symmetry.space_group_name_H-M   'P 1'
#
loop_
_entity.id
_entity.type
_entity.pdbx_description
1 polymer ?
#
loop_
_entity_poly.entity_id
_entity_poly.type
_entity_poly.pdbx_seq_one_letter_code
_entity_poly.pdbx_strand_id
1 'polypeptide(L)'
;FFVEELAAVESFYREVLGFQVSDRYINRAVFLRCGVRGGHHNLFLLQLPNRKRGLNHVAFTVRDIHEVIGGGIAMNKNAWSTFIGPGRHPVSSAYFWYVNSPTGGA
;
A
#
# COMPACT_ATOMS: atom_id res chain seq x y z
N PHE A 1 2.41 -4.57 -2.81
CA PHE A 1 3.50 -5.22 -3.55
C PHE A 1 3.14 -5.36 -5.03
N PHE A 2 4.15 -5.29 -5.88
CA PHE A 2 4.07 -5.80 -7.25
C PHE A 2 4.37 -7.30 -7.24
N VAL A 3 3.54 -8.10 -7.90
CA VAL A 3 3.69 -9.56 -7.96
C VAL A 3 3.70 -10.05 -9.41
N GLU A 4 4.47 -11.08 -9.67
CA GLU A 4 4.59 -11.68 -11.00
C GLU A 4 3.39 -12.56 -11.32
N GLU A 5 2.94 -13.37 -10.36
CA GLU A 5 1.81 -14.30 -10.46
C GLU A 5 0.81 -14.04 -9.33
N LEU A 6 -0.22 -13.24 -9.61
CA LEU A 6 -1.18 -12.80 -8.61
C LEU A 6 -1.88 -13.97 -7.91
N ALA A 7 -2.35 -14.95 -8.67
CA ALA A 7 -3.10 -16.08 -8.13
C ALA A 7 -2.27 -16.92 -7.13
N ALA A 8 -1.01 -17.17 -7.45
CA ALA A 8 -0.13 -17.96 -6.59
C ALA A 8 0.19 -17.22 -5.27
N VAL A 9 0.46 -15.91 -5.36
CA VAL A 9 0.75 -15.10 -4.17
C VAL A 9 -0.51 -14.90 -3.31
N GLU A 10 -1.66 -14.64 -3.94
CA GLU A 10 -2.95 -14.56 -3.25
C GLU A 10 -3.24 -15.86 -2.48
N SER A 11 -3.09 -17.03 -3.15
CA SER A 11 -3.31 -18.34 -2.52
C SER A 11 -2.42 -18.54 -1.31
N PHE A 12 -1.14 -18.21 -1.40
CA PHE A 12 -0.22 -18.28 -0.27
C PHE A 12 -0.71 -17.44 0.93
N TYR A 13 -1.05 -16.18 0.72
CA TYR A 13 -1.53 -15.32 1.81
C TYR A 13 -2.83 -15.81 2.43
N ARG A 14 -3.75 -16.35 1.61
CA ARG A 14 -5.04 -16.85 2.10
C ARG A 14 -4.93 -18.19 2.81
N GLU A 15 -4.25 -19.15 2.20
CA GLU A 15 -4.27 -20.55 2.64
C GLU A 15 -3.22 -20.81 3.72
N VAL A 16 -2.07 -20.15 3.65
CA VAL A 16 -0.99 -20.34 4.62
C VAL A 16 -1.06 -19.32 5.75
N LEU A 17 -1.33 -18.05 5.45
CA LEU A 17 -1.31 -16.97 6.43
C LEU A 17 -2.71 -16.54 6.92
N GLY A 18 -3.79 -17.10 6.36
CA GLY A 18 -5.15 -16.85 6.82
C GLY A 18 -5.73 -15.48 6.45
N PHE A 19 -5.14 -14.79 5.47
CA PHE A 19 -5.69 -13.52 4.99
C PHE A 19 -7.03 -13.73 4.29
N GLN A 20 -7.88 -12.70 4.33
CA GLN A 20 -9.17 -12.68 3.68
C GLN A 20 -9.20 -11.61 2.58
N VAL A 21 -9.88 -11.93 1.47
CA VAL A 21 -10.08 -10.96 0.38
C VAL A 21 -11.13 -9.94 0.83
N SER A 22 -10.79 -8.66 0.70
CA SER A 22 -11.73 -7.56 0.89
C SER A 22 -12.31 -7.06 -0.42
N ASP A 23 -11.46 -6.96 -1.45
CA ASP A 23 -11.85 -6.44 -2.75
C ASP A 23 -10.84 -6.85 -3.82
N ARG A 24 -11.18 -6.67 -5.11
CA ARG A 24 -10.26 -6.97 -6.20
C ARG A 24 -10.52 -6.16 -7.47
N TYR A 25 -9.47 -5.94 -8.22
CA TYR A 25 -9.55 -5.62 -9.64
C TYR A 25 -9.36 -6.91 -10.42
N ILE A 26 -10.38 -7.32 -11.16
CA ILE A 26 -10.40 -8.62 -11.87
C ILE A 26 -9.11 -8.82 -12.68
N ASN A 27 -8.44 -9.94 -12.44
CA ASN A 27 -7.19 -10.36 -13.10
C ASN A 27 -6.01 -9.39 -12.97
N ARG A 28 -6.06 -8.40 -12.06
CA ARG A 28 -5.00 -7.41 -11.90
C ARG A 28 -4.51 -7.23 -10.48
N ALA A 29 -5.43 -7.20 -9.52
CA ALA A 29 -5.04 -6.91 -8.16
C ALA A 29 -6.03 -7.46 -7.14
N VAL A 30 -5.55 -7.65 -5.91
CA VAL A 30 -6.38 -8.06 -4.79
C VAL A 30 -6.01 -7.27 -3.54
N PHE A 31 -7.03 -6.85 -2.80
CA PHE A 31 -6.94 -6.29 -1.48
C PHE A 31 -7.17 -7.38 -0.44
N LEU A 32 -6.21 -7.59 0.43
CA LEU A 32 -6.25 -8.61 1.47
C LEU A 32 -6.18 -7.96 2.85
N ARG A 33 -6.92 -8.52 3.80
CA ARG A 33 -6.89 -8.11 5.20
C ARG A 33 -6.48 -9.25 6.11
N CYS A 34 -5.72 -8.92 7.14
CA CYS A 34 -5.38 -9.84 8.21
C CYS A 34 -6.48 -9.78 9.28
N GLY A 35 -7.12 -10.91 9.53
CA GLY A 35 -8.18 -11.02 10.52
C GLY A 35 -9.56 -10.57 10.04
N VAL A 36 -10.54 -10.66 10.97
CA VAL A 36 -11.97 -10.43 10.71
C VAL A 36 -12.43 -9.01 11.03
N ARG A 37 -11.62 -8.24 11.75
CA ARG A 37 -11.89 -6.86 12.14
C ARG A 37 -10.75 -5.96 11.69
N GLY A 38 -11.07 -4.73 11.29
CA GLY A 38 -10.07 -3.73 10.89
C GLY A 38 -10.47 -2.97 9.64
N GLY A 39 -9.50 -2.28 9.05
CA GLY A 39 -9.67 -1.50 7.83
C GLY A 39 -9.92 -2.35 6.58
N HIS A 40 -10.07 -1.68 5.45
CA HIS A 40 -10.34 -2.32 4.16
C HIS A 40 -9.27 -3.35 3.79
N HIS A 41 -7.99 -3.04 3.96
CA HIS A 41 -6.89 -3.95 3.66
C HIS A 41 -5.63 -3.61 4.47
N ASN A 42 -4.80 -4.63 4.63
CA ASN A 42 -3.45 -4.51 5.17
C ASN A 42 -2.40 -4.80 4.07
N LEU A 43 -2.82 -5.50 3.02
CA LEU A 43 -1.97 -5.91 1.92
C LEU A 43 -2.68 -5.68 0.59
N PHE A 44 -1.97 -5.06 -0.34
CA PHE A 44 -2.40 -4.91 -1.72
C PHE A 44 -1.39 -5.57 -2.65
N LEU A 45 -1.86 -6.54 -3.44
CA LEU A 45 -1.07 -7.25 -4.44
C LEU A 45 -1.50 -6.77 -5.83
N LEU A 46 -0.55 -6.33 -6.63
CA LEU A 46 -0.80 -5.81 -7.97
C LEU A 46 0.10 -6.53 -8.99
N GLN A 47 -0.53 -7.16 -9.97
CA GLN A 47 0.14 -7.73 -11.13
C GLN A 47 0.09 -6.76 -12.30
N LEU A 48 1.26 -6.29 -12.73
CA LEU A 48 1.38 -5.45 -13.92
C LEU A 48 1.61 -6.29 -15.17
N PRO A 49 1.28 -5.78 -16.39
CA PRO A 49 1.50 -6.52 -17.63
C PRO A 49 2.95 -6.94 -17.85
N ASN A 50 3.92 -6.14 -17.40
CA ASN A 50 5.35 -6.43 -17.50
C ASN A 50 5.88 -7.39 -16.43
N ARG A 51 4.98 -7.98 -15.62
CA ARG A 51 5.32 -8.93 -14.56
C ARG A 51 6.37 -8.41 -13.56
N LYS A 52 6.46 -7.09 -13.38
CA LYS A 52 7.32 -6.48 -12.36
C LYS A 52 6.96 -7.04 -10.99
N ARG A 53 7.98 -7.31 -10.18
CA ARG A 53 7.82 -7.69 -8.76
C ARG A 53 8.62 -6.77 -7.86
N GLY A 54 8.20 -6.64 -6.62
CA GLY A 54 8.90 -5.86 -5.61
C GLY A 54 7.96 -5.08 -4.68
N LEU A 55 8.57 -4.31 -3.82
CA LEU A 55 7.85 -3.42 -2.94
C LEU A 55 7.28 -2.25 -3.75
N ASN A 56 6.00 -1.93 -3.54
CA ASN A 56 5.41 -0.68 -4.03
C ASN A 56 5.56 0.39 -2.95
N HIS A 57 4.91 0.20 -1.81
CA HIS A 57 5.03 1.08 -0.65
C HIS A 57 4.68 0.36 0.65
N VAL A 58 5.05 0.96 1.75
CA VAL A 58 4.55 0.62 3.09
C VAL A 58 3.82 1.86 3.63
N ALA A 59 2.57 1.68 4.03
CA ALA A 59 1.77 2.76 4.60
C ALA A 59 1.71 2.66 6.12
N PHE A 60 1.98 3.75 6.80
CA PHE A 60 1.81 3.90 8.23
C PHE A 60 0.60 4.80 8.49
N THR A 61 -0.34 4.33 9.30
CA THR A 61 -1.46 5.14 9.73
C THR A 61 -1.05 6.02 10.91
N VAL A 62 -1.32 7.31 10.79
CA VAL A 62 -1.10 8.30 11.84
C VAL A 62 -2.43 8.82 12.36
N ARG A 63 -2.43 9.60 13.45
CA ARG A 63 -3.66 9.99 14.15
C ARG A 63 -4.58 10.89 13.34
N ASP A 64 -4.00 11.85 12.63
CA ASP A 64 -4.75 12.89 11.93
C ASP A 64 -3.95 13.53 10.77
N ILE A 65 -4.60 14.47 10.09
CA ILE A 65 -4.00 15.21 8.97
C ILE A 65 -2.77 16.04 9.40
N HIS A 66 -2.71 16.52 10.63
CA HIS A 66 -1.56 17.31 11.09
C HIS A 66 -0.30 16.45 11.15
N GLU A 67 -0.43 15.18 11.56
CA GLU A 67 0.68 14.24 11.52
C GLU A 67 1.07 13.83 10.10
N VAL A 68 0.12 13.72 9.17
CA VAL A 68 0.44 13.50 7.74
C VAL A 68 1.28 14.64 7.19
N ILE A 69 0.81 15.88 7.38
CA ILE A 69 1.50 17.08 6.87
C ILE A 69 2.84 17.29 7.59
N GLY A 70 2.84 17.22 8.92
CA GLY A 70 4.05 17.37 9.74
C GLY A 70 5.10 16.31 9.41
N GLY A 71 4.69 15.06 9.23
CA GLY A 71 5.56 13.96 8.84
C GLY A 71 6.19 14.17 7.46
N GLY A 72 5.38 14.54 6.45
CA GLY A 72 5.88 14.84 5.12
C GLY A 72 6.88 15.99 5.09
N ILE A 73 6.62 17.08 5.84
CA ILE A 73 7.55 18.21 5.99
C ILE A 73 8.86 17.76 6.66
N ALA A 74 8.75 16.96 7.72
CA ALA A 74 9.93 16.44 8.41
C ALA A 74 10.79 15.55 7.52
N MET A 75 10.16 14.67 6.74
CA MET A 75 10.86 13.82 5.77
C MET A 75 11.59 14.65 4.72
N ASN A 76 10.94 15.66 4.14
CA ASN A 76 11.58 16.55 3.15
C ASN A 76 12.74 17.36 3.74
N LYS A 77 12.62 17.85 4.98
CA LYS A 77 13.73 18.53 5.68
C LYS A 77 14.94 17.63 5.90
N ASN A 78 14.73 16.32 6.00
CA ASN A 78 15.78 15.32 6.11
C ASN A 78 16.20 14.71 4.76
N ALA A 79 15.96 15.42 3.67
CA ALA A 79 16.33 15.06 2.29
C ALA A 79 15.62 13.82 1.71
N TRP A 80 14.53 13.36 2.33
CA TRP A 80 13.67 12.33 1.74
C TRP A 80 12.68 12.99 0.78
N SER A 81 12.86 12.78 -0.51
CA SER A 81 12.04 13.43 -1.54
C SER A 81 10.60 12.92 -1.56
N THR A 82 9.67 13.81 -1.81
CA THR A 82 8.28 13.45 -2.06
C THR A 82 8.14 12.66 -3.35
N PHE A 83 7.47 11.51 -3.28
CA PHE A 83 7.03 10.75 -4.44
C PHE A 83 5.70 11.29 -4.96
N ILE A 84 4.68 11.39 -4.09
CA ILE A 84 3.37 11.97 -4.40
C ILE A 84 2.70 12.50 -3.14
N GLY A 85 2.04 13.63 -3.24
CA GLY A 85 1.33 14.26 -2.12
C GLY A 85 1.91 15.64 -1.77
N PRO A 86 1.35 16.29 -0.72
CA PRO A 86 0.20 15.81 0.05
C PRO A 86 -1.08 15.71 -0.77
N GLY A 87 -1.95 14.79 -0.41
CA GLY A 87 -3.17 14.56 -1.13
C GLY A 87 -4.26 13.86 -0.32
N ARG A 88 -5.40 13.65 -0.98
CA ARG A 88 -6.53 12.90 -0.44
C ARG A 88 -7.04 11.91 -1.47
N HIS A 89 -7.13 10.64 -1.09
CA HIS A 89 -7.65 9.61 -1.99
C HIS A 89 -9.15 9.81 -2.25
N PRO A 90 -9.60 9.83 -3.52
CA PRO A 90 -11.02 9.97 -3.85
C PRO A 90 -11.88 8.85 -3.25
N VAL A 91 -11.38 7.61 -3.29
CA VAL A 91 -12.15 6.42 -2.88
C VAL A 91 -12.26 6.31 -1.36
N SER A 92 -11.16 6.39 -0.64
CA SER A 92 -11.12 6.19 0.81
C SER A 92 -11.25 7.48 1.62
N SER A 93 -11.15 8.64 0.97
CA SER A 93 -11.01 9.94 1.63
C SER A 93 -9.79 10.08 2.55
N ALA A 94 -8.90 9.13 2.57
CA ALA A 94 -7.70 9.17 3.40
C ALA A 94 -6.70 10.21 2.89
N TYR A 95 -6.21 11.04 3.80
CA TYR A 95 -5.09 11.94 3.51
C TYR A 95 -3.80 11.15 3.45
N PHE A 96 -2.90 11.54 2.55
CA PHE A 96 -1.64 10.84 2.37
C PHE A 96 -0.48 11.78 2.01
N TRP A 97 0.73 11.32 2.26
CA TRP A 97 1.96 11.86 1.74
C TRP A 97 2.96 10.72 1.55
N TYR A 98 3.32 10.42 0.31
CA TYR A 98 4.31 9.40 -0.02
C TYR A 98 5.68 10.02 -0.21
N VAL A 99 6.68 9.40 0.37
CA VAL A 99 8.10 9.76 0.20
C VAL A 99 8.86 8.59 -0.41
N ASN A 100 9.91 8.88 -1.18
CA ASN A 100 10.73 7.84 -1.77
C ASN A 100 11.47 7.05 -0.69
N SER A 101 11.37 5.72 -0.75
CA SER A 101 12.03 4.80 0.17
C SER A 101 13.46 4.48 -0.29
N PRO A 102 14.43 4.34 0.64
CA PRO A 102 15.79 3.92 0.30
C PRO A 102 15.85 2.48 -0.23
N THR A 103 14.81 1.69 0.01
CA THR A 103 14.71 0.29 -0.45
C THR A 103 14.00 0.14 -1.78
N GLY A 104 13.64 1.25 -2.43
CA GLY A 104 12.79 1.28 -3.62
C GLY A 104 11.30 1.30 -3.24
N GLY A 105 10.49 1.91 -4.13
CA GLY A 105 9.10 2.21 -3.84
C GLY A 105 8.92 3.49 -3.03
N ALA A 106 7.76 3.66 -2.46
CA ALA A 106 7.40 4.82 -1.65
C ALA A 106 6.89 4.42 -0.25
#